data_c960d18ce55b5053ede4ac6cc55d5b3f
#
_entry.id   c960d18ce55b5053ede4ac6cc55d5b3f
#
_cell.length_a   1.000
_cell.length_b   1.000
_cell.length_c   1.000
_cell.angle_alpha   90.00
_cell.angle_beta   90.00
_cell.angle_gamma   90.00
#
_symmetry.space_group_name_H-M   'P 1'
#
loop_
_entity.id
_entity.type
_entity.pdbx_description
1 polymer ?
#
loop_
_entity_poly.entity_id
_entity_poly.type
_entity_poly.pdbx_seq_one_letter_code
_entity_poly.pdbx_strand_id
1 'polypeptide(L)'
;MVMKSAMVIGLATKQKAARGLSRFLVVVTWQCERFVVGNCGQDSGMAASPLIFRNFPHASLHSHLHPLNTYFTSRSTGFKSLSLLNSANMDGGEIAEEVPNKDGEDLSLKKKIFVAGATGSTGKRIVEQLLAKGFSVKAGVRDLDKANTTFSQSNNPALQFVKADVTEGSDKLAAAIGDDSEAVICATGFRPGWDLFAPWKVDNFGTVNLVEACRRVNVNRFILISSILVNGAAMGQLFNPAYIFLNVFGLTLVAKLQAEQYIRKSGINYTIIRPGGLRNEPPSGNVVMEPEDTLYQGTISRDQVAEVAIEALACPEASYKVVEIISQPDAPKRSYQDLFGSVRQR
;
A
#
# COMPACT_ATOMS: atom_id res chain seq x y z
N MET A 1 -14.85 -19.99 -7.54
CA MET A 1 -15.67 -19.00 -8.24
C MET A 1 -14.74 -17.98 -8.87
N VAL A 2 -14.46 -18.08 -10.17
CA VAL A 2 -13.47 -17.21 -10.85
C VAL A 2 -14.24 -16.03 -11.43
N MET A 3 -14.03 -14.84 -10.90
CA MET A 3 -14.56 -13.59 -11.50
C MET A 3 -13.68 -13.20 -12.70
N LYS A 4 -14.21 -13.29 -13.90
CA LYS A 4 -13.63 -12.65 -15.08
C LYS A 4 -14.30 -11.29 -15.25
N SER A 5 -13.57 -10.21 -14.99
CA SER A 5 -14.01 -8.85 -15.32
C SER A 5 -13.52 -8.50 -16.71
N ALA A 6 -14.42 -8.15 -17.61
CA ALA A 6 -14.08 -7.63 -18.92
C ALA A 6 -14.25 -6.10 -18.92
N MET A 7 -13.25 -5.39 -19.43
CA MET A 7 -13.27 -3.95 -19.63
C MET A 7 -13.64 -3.66 -21.09
N VAL A 8 -14.76 -2.99 -21.32
CA VAL A 8 -15.16 -2.54 -22.65
C VAL A 8 -14.92 -1.04 -22.76
N ILE A 9 -14.04 -0.64 -23.66
CA ILE A 9 -13.80 0.77 -24.01
C ILE A 9 -14.64 1.07 -25.25
N GLY A 10 -15.73 1.81 -25.09
CA GLY A 10 -16.54 2.28 -26.18
C GLY A 10 -16.22 3.73 -26.55
N LEU A 11 -15.86 3.98 -27.80
CA LEU A 11 -15.73 5.31 -28.38
C LEU A 11 -17.10 5.71 -28.99
N ALA A 12 -17.79 6.62 -28.32
CA ALA A 12 -19.02 7.19 -28.88
C ALA A 12 -18.70 8.52 -29.59
N THR A 13 -18.83 8.55 -30.91
CA THR A 13 -18.77 9.79 -31.69
C THR A 13 -20.17 10.37 -31.83
N LYS A 14 -20.40 11.55 -31.30
CA LYS A 14 -21.63 12.32 -31.55
C LYS A 14 -21.41 13.29 -32.71
N GLN A 15 -22.24 13.15 -33.76
CA GLN A 15 -22.20 13.98 -34.95
C GLN A 15 -22.64 15.43 -34.70
N LYS A 16 -21.88 16.33 -35.31
CA LYS A 16 -22.04 17.76 -35.65
C LYS A 16 -23.25 18.54 -35.10
N ALA A 17 -22.91 19.54 -34.30
CA ALA A 17 -23.55 20.87 -34.39
C ALA A 17 -22.44 21.93 -34.50
N ALA A 18 -22.67 22.90 -35.36
CA ALA A 18 -21.71 23.89 -35.83
C ALA A 18 -21.09 24.75 -34.70
N ARG A 19 -19.79 24.79 -34.71
CA ARG A 19 -18.75 25.74 -34.26
C ARG A 19 -17.67 25.01 -33.44
N GLY A 20 -16.71 24.53 -34.11
CA GLY A 20 -15.28 24.54 -33.84
C GLY A 20 -14.74 24.11 -32.46
N LEU A 21 -15.26 23.09 -31.76
CA LEU A 21 -14.52 22.40 -30.69
C LEU A 21 -15.05 20.96 -30.55
N SER A 22 -14.25 20.01 -30.98
CA SER A 22 -14.53 18.59 -30.80
C SER A 22 -14.23 18.20 -29.34
N ARG A 23 -15.26 17.99 -28.52
CA ARG A 23 -15.12 17.44 -27.17
C ARG A 23 -15.14 15.92 -27.26
N PHE A 24 -14.04 15.29 -26.97
CA PHE A 24 -13.98 13.84 -26.75
C PHE A 24 -14.41 13.53 -25.31
N LEU A 25 -15.52 12.85 -25.14
CA LEU A 25 -15.96 12.31 -23.87
C LEU A 25 -15.58 10.81 -23.84
N VAL A 26 -14.63 10.45 -23.01
CA VAL A 26 -14.33 9.05 -22.72
C VAL A 26 -15.22 8.61 -21.57
N VAL A 27 -16.20 7.78 -21.85
CA VAL A 27 -17.05 7.17 -20.81
C VAL A 27 -16.55 5.77 -20.54
N VAL A 28 -16.05 5.54 -19.33
CA VAL A 28 -15.70 4.21 -18.84
C VAL A 28 -16.86 3.71 -18.00
N THR A 29 -17.60 2.72 -18.54
CA THR A 29 -18.68 2.06 -17.79
C THR A 29 -18.21 0.69 -17.34
N TRP A 30 -18.40 0.40 -16.06
CA TRP A 30 -18.22 -0.94 -15.49
C TRP A 30 -19.54 -1.69 -15.56
N GLN A 31 -19.54 -2.80 -16.31
CA GLN A 31 -20.67 -3.72 -16.33
C GLN A 31 -20.29 -4.99 -15.58
N CYS A 32 -21.01 -5.26 -14.50
CA CYS A 32 -20.86 -6.48 -13.72
C CYS A 32 -21.93 -7.47 -14.19
N GLU A 33 -21.56 -8.42 -15.03
CA GLU A 33 -22.48 -9.49 -15.45
C GLU A 33 -22.39 -10.68 -14.47
N ARG A 34 -23.53 -11.00 -13.86
CA ARG A 34 -23.72 -12.26 -13.13
C ARG A 34 -24.05 -13.35 -14.17
N PHE A 35 -23.13 -14.26 -14.39
CA PHE A 35 -23.46 -15.49 -15.11
C PHE A 35 -24.13 -16.48 -14.17
N VAL A 36 -25.40 -16.73 -14.42
CA VAL A 36 -26.13 -17.90 -13.87
C VAL A 36 -25.89 -19.05 -14.85
N VAL A 37 -25.23 -20.09 -14.41
CA VAL A 37 -25.12 -21.33 -15.19
C VAL A 37 -26.45 -22.06 -15.09
N GLY A 38 -27.26 -21.96 -16.15
CA GLY A 38 -28.45 -22.76 -16.35
C GLY A 38 -28.19 -23.87 -17.37
N ASN A 39 -28.65 -25.06 -17.02
CA ASN A 39 -28.51 -26.28 -17.78
C ASN A 39 -29.22 -26.19 -19.15
N CYS A 40 -28.65 -26.89 -20.11
CA CYS A 40 -29.06 -27.10 -21.48
C CYS A 40 -30.46 -27.74 -21.62
N GLY A 41 -31.31 -27.18 -22.51
CA GLY A 41 -32.51 -27.79 -23.05
C GLY A 41 -32.92 -27.02 -24.28
N GLN A 42 -33.04 -27.75 -25.39
CA GLN A 42 -33.37 -27.30 -26.74
C GLN A 42 -34.76 -26.59 -26.84
N ASP A 43 -34.89 -25.53 -27.62
CA ASP A 43 -35.65 -25.44 -28.90
C ASP A 43 -36.07 -23.99 -29.23
N SER A 44 -35.79 -23.69 -30.48
CA SER A 44 -36.53 -22.88 -31.50
C SER A 44 -37.24 -21.55 -31.11
N GLY A 45 -36.90 -20.50 -31.84
CA GLY A 45 -37.91 -19.63 -32.47
C GLY A 45 -38.05 -18.19 -32.03
N MET A 46 -37.54 -17.29 -32.83
CA MET A 46 -38.09 -15.98 -33.27
C MET A 46 -38.56 -14.90 -32.24
N ALA A 47 -38.14 -13.71 -32.61
CA ALA A 47 -38.77 -12.38 -32.50
C ALA A 47 -38.27 -11.42 -31.45
N ALA A 48 -37.61 -10.37 -31.94
CA ALA A 48 -37.24 -9.16 -31.20
C ALA A 48 -38.48 -8.27 -30.94
N SER A 49 -38.62 -7.76 -29.75
CA SER A 49 -39.50 -6.61 -29.47
C SER A 49 -38.84 -5.66 -28.43
N PRO A 50 -38.99 -4.35 -28.57
CA PRO A 50 -38.31 -3.38 -27.74
C PRO A 50 -39.01 -3.19 -26.38
N LEU A 51 -38.24 -3.26 -25.28
CA LEU A 51 -38.77 -3.02 -23.95
C LEU A 51 -38.72 -1.52 -23.60
N ILE A 52 -39.93 -1.03 -23.32
CA ILE A 52 -40.26 0.29 -22.81
C ILE A 52 -39.83 0.39 -21.34
N PHE A 53 -39.05 1.44 -20.99
CA PHE A 53 -38.72 1.76 -19.62
C PHE A 53 -39.97 2.29 -18.87
N ARG A 54 -40.39 1.57 -17.84
CA ARG A 54 -41.35 2.06 -16.83
C ARG A 54 -40.61 2.48 -15.56
N ASN A 55 -40.96 3.67 -15.09
CA ASN A 55 -40.56 4.26 -13.81
C ASN A 55 -41.01 3.41 -12.64
N PHE A 56 -40.14 3.17 -11.66
CA PHE A 56 -40.51 2.63 -10.35
C PHE A 56 -40.49 3.74 -9.30
N PRO A 57 -41.50 3.76 -8.39
CA PRO A 57 -41.60 4.77 -7.36
C PRO A 57 -40.72 4.46 -6.12
N HIS A 58 -40.32 5.52 -5.44
CA HIS A 58 -39.63 5.50 -4.15
C HIS A 58 -40.44 4.71 -3.11
N ALA A 59 -39.82 3.70 -2.50
CA ALA A 59 -40.30 3.07 -1.27
C ALA A 59 -39.43 3.53 -0.10
N SER A 60 -40.06 4.25 0.82
CA SER A 60 -39.53 4.62 2.13
C SER A 60 -39.58 3.40 3.06
N LEU A 61 -38.42 2.98 3.58
CA LEU A 61 -38.34 1.95 4.62
C LEU A 61 -37.91 2.60 5.93
N HIS A 62 -38.84 2.71 6.84
CA HIS A 62 -38.58 2.95 8.26
C HIS A 62 -38.04 1.64 8.87
N SER A 63 -36.83 1.69 9.40
CA SER A 63 -36.26 0.60 10.19
C SER A 63 -36.25 0.95 11.67
N HIS A 64 -37.00 0.17 12.46
CA HIS A 64 -36.94 0.13 13.92
C HIS A 64 -35.58 -0.45 14.35
N LEU A 65 -34.81 0.31 15.11
CA LEU A 65 -33.63 -0.16 15.82
C LEU A 65 -33.98 -0.52 17.25
N HIS A 66 -33.79 -1.79 17.62
CA HIS A 66 -33.66 -2.21 19.01
C HIS A 66 -32.18 -2.24 19.40
N PRO A 67 -31.81 -1.73 20.60
CA PRO A 67 -30.43 -1.78 21.06
C PRO A 67 -30.17 -3.10 21.79
N LEU A 68 -29.24 -3.90 21.31
CA LEU A 68 -28.62 -5.00 22.04
C LEU A 68 -27.41 -4.47 22.81
N ASN A 69 -27.57 -4.41 24.10
CA ASN A 69 -26.58 -4.05 25.09
C ASN A 69 -25.73 -5.30 25.40
N THR A 70 -24.49 -5.37 24.93
CA THR A 70 -23.51 -6.38 25.34
C THR A 70 -22.33 -5.70 26.02
N TYR A 71 -22.26 -5.92 27.34
CA TYR A 71 -21.14 -5.53 28.19
C TYR A 71 -19.89 -6.31 27.79
N PHE A 72 -18.87 -5.63 27.28
CA PHE A 72 -17.53 -6.16 27.18
C PHE A 72 -16.69 -5.59 28.32
N THR A 73 -16.36 -6.42 29.29
CA THR A 73 -15.43 -6.09 30.37
C THR A 73 -14.00 -6.14 29.81
N SER A 74 -13.38 -5.00 29.67
CA SER A 74 -11.95 -4.90 29.35
C SER A 74 -11.12 -5.17 30.60
N ARG A 75 -10.32 -6.23 30.57
CA ARG A 75 -9.25 -6.48 31.53
C ARG A 75 -8.05 -5.63 31.15
N SER A 76 -7.83 -4.54 31.88
CA SER A 76 -6.60 -3.76 31.79
C SER A 76 -5.49 -4.50 32.56
N THR A 77 -4.46 -4.95 31.84
CA THR A 77 -3.19 -5.35 32.46
C THR A 77 -2.31 -4.11 32.59
N GLY A 78 -2.11 -3.68 33.83
CA GLY A 78 -1.37 -2.49 34.17
C GLY A 78 0.13 -2.61 33.84
N PHE A 79 0.62 -1.61 33.15
CA PHE A 79 2.05 -1.36 33.05
C PHE A 79 2.53 -0.73 34.36
N LYS A 80 3.43 -1.42 35.07
CA LYS A 80 4.13 -0.85 36.21
C LYS A 80 5.32 -0.01 35.71
N SER A 81 5.26 1.30 35.97
CA SER A 81 6.40 2.17 35.83
C SER A 81 7.39 1.90 36.99
N LEU A 82 8.64 1.64 36.67
CA LEU A 82 9.71 1.63 37.65
C LEU A 82 10.31 3.04 37.74
N SER A 83 10.06 3.70 38.88
CA SER A 83 10.77 4.91 39.29
C SER A 83 12.10 4.55 39.93
N LEU A 84 13.16 5.21 39.50
CA LEU A 84 14.49 5.18 40.09
C LEU A 84 14.45 5.88 41.46
N LEU A 85 14.91 5.18 42.48
CA LEU A 85 15.35 5.80 43.75
C LEU A 85 16.84 5.48 43.97
N ASN A 86 17.64 6.54 43.96
CA ASN A 86 19.01 6.53 44.44
C ASN A 86 19.02 6.38 45.96
N SER A 87 19.89 5.51 46.49
CA SER A 87 20.52 5.72 47.80
C SER A 87 21.83 4.95 47.84
N ALA A 88 22.87 5.70 48.15
CA ALA A 88 24.22 5.21 48.41
C ALA A 88 24.28 4.44 49.74
N ASN A 89 25.12 3.39 49.84
CA ASN A 89 26.14 3.27 50.88
C ASN A 89 27.13 2.12 50.57
N MET A 90 28.37 2.40 50.94
CA MET A 90 29.59 1.58 50.86
C MET A 90 29.49 0.30 51.69
N ASP A 91 30.04 -0.84 51.21
CA ASP A 91 31.16 -1.50 51.89
C ASP A 91 31.76 -2.58 50.98
N GLY A 92 33.04 -2.90 51.18
CA GLY A 92 33.88 -3.63 50.26
C GLY A 92 33.70 -5.14 50.30
N GLY A 93 34.02 -5.76 49.19
CA GLY A 93 34.09 -7.21 49.01
C GLY A 93 34.44 -7.53 47.57
N GLU A 94 35.71 -7.84 47.34
CA GLU A 94 36.29 -8.28 46.08
C GLU A 94 35.73 -9.67 45.72
N ILE A 95 34.86 -9.75 44.74
CA ILE A 95 34.45 -11.01 44.10
C ILE A 95 34.65 -10.82 42.59
N ALA A 96 35.50 -11.66 42.01
CA ALA A 96 35.74 -11.70 40.58
C ALA A 96 34.41 -11.97 39.82
N GLU A 97 33.91 -10.95 39.13
CA GLU A 97 32.78 -11.10 38.18
C GLU A 97 33.31 -11.70 36.90
N GLU A 98 32.88 -12.93 36.63
CA GLU A 98 32.87 -13.47 35.27
C GLU A 98 32.02 -12.54 34.38
N VAL A 99 32.67 -11.93 33.41
CA VAL A 99 32.00 -11.14 32.36
C VAL A 99 31.16 -12.10 31.51
N PRO A 100 29.81 -11.98 31.47
CA PRO A 100 29.03 -12.79 30.53
C PRO A 100 29.33 -12.31 29.12
N ASN A 101 29.83 -13.22 28.32
CA ASN A 101 30.06 -13.03 26.88
C ASN A 101 28.75 -12.62 26.21
N LYS A 102 28.64 -11.36 25.79
CA LYS A 102 27.43 -10.72 25.22
C LYS A 102 27.38 -10.88 23.70
N ASP A 103 27.63 -12.10 23.19
CA ASP A 103 27.58 -12.37 21.75
C ASP A 103 26.55 -13.47 21.37
N GLY A 104 25.37 -13.35 21.93
CA GLY A 104 24.21 -14.15 21.57
C GLY A 104 22.94 -13.33 21.59
N GLU A 105 22.90 -12.22 20.84
CA GLU A 105 21.60 -11.58 20.60
C GLU A 105 20.69 -12.56 19.88
N ASP A 106 19.67 -13.03 20.58
CA ASP A 106 18.64 -13.91 20.04
C ASP A 106 17.91 -13.23 18.85
N LEU A 107 18.33 -13.59 17.63
CA LEU A 107 17.74 -13.15 16.37
C LEU A 107 16.24 -13.52 16.27
N SER A 108 15.73 -14.38 17.16
CA SER A 108 14.33 -14.82 17.18
C SER A 108 13.38 -13.74 17.68
N LEU A 109 13.88 -12.74 18.42
CA LEU A 109 13.08 -11.63 18.96
C LEU A 109 13.07 -10.37 18.08
N LYS A 110 13.84 -10.35 16.99
CA LYS A 110 13.83 -9.18 16.07
C LYS A 110 12.57 -9.20 15.21
N LYS A 111 11.85 -8.09 15.22
CA LYS A 111 10.66 -7.86 14.39
C LYS A 111 10.98 -8.10 12.91
N LYS A 112 10.29 -9.04 12.28
CA LYS A 112 10.49 -9.36 10.87
C LYS A 112 9.57 -8.50 10.00
N ILE A 113 10.14 -7.82 9.02
CA ILE A 113 9.41 -7.00 8.07
C ILE A 113 9.48 -7.63 6.69
N PHE A 114 8.32 -7.90 6.10
CA PHE A 114 8.25 -8.37 4.71
C PHE A 114 8.23 -7.19 3.75
N VAL A 115 9.13 -7.18 2.76
CA VAL A 115 9.22 -6.14 1.74
C VAL A 115 8.90 -6.72 0.37
N ALA A 116 7.72 -6.43 -0.17
CA ALA A 116 7.37 -6.79 -1.54
C ALA A 116 8.04 -5.85 -2.54
N GLY A 117 8.64 -6.40 -3.61
CA GLY A 117 9.37 -5.62 -4.60
C GLY A 117 10.77 -5.20 -4.14
N ALA A 118 11.40 -5.98 -3.27
CA ALA A 118 12.69 -5.69 -2.64
C ALA A 118 13.84 -5.39 -3.62
N THR A 119 13.85 -5.98 -4.83
CA THR A 119 14.87 -5.69 -5.86
C THR A 119 14.56 -4.45 -6.73
N GLY A 120 13.49 -3.73 -6.43
CA GLY A 120 13.17 -2.45 -7.05
C GLY A 120 14.02 -1.31 -6.48
N SER A 121 14.13 -0.19 -7.20
CA SER A 121 14.97 0.95 -6.75
C SER A 121 14.58 1.54 -5.40
N THR A 122 13.28 1.57 -5.07
CA THR A 122 12.81 1.98 -3.75
C THR A 122 12.87 0.83 -2.75
N GLY A 123 12.45 -0.38 -3.16
CA GLY A 123 12.45 -1.56 -2.29
C GLY A 123 13.85 -1.91 -1.77
N LYS A 124 14.89 -1.80 -2.62
CA LYS A 124 16.29 -2.00 -2.20
C LYS A 124 16.66 -1.07 -1.05
N ARG A 125 16.36 0.22 -1.17
CA ARG A 125 16.66 1.21 -0.13
C ARG A 125 15.90 0.95 1.17
N ILE A 126 14.64 0.50 1.07
CA ILE A 126 13.85 0.08 2.24
C ILE A 126 14.52 -1.09 2.95
N VAL A 127 14.94 -2.13 2.20
CA VAL A 127 15.64 -3.29 2.78
C VAL A 127 16.95 -2.86 3.46
N GLU A 128 17.79 -2.08 2.79
CA GLU A 128 19.07 -1.61 3.32
C GLU A 128 18.90 -0.78 4.59
N GLN A 129 17.95 0.14 4.61
CA GLN A 129 17.69 0.98 5.78
C GLN A 129 17.04 0.20 6.94
N LEU A 130 16.15 -0.78 6.68
CA LEU A 130 15.60 -1.67 7.70
C LEU A 130 16.72 -2.47 8.39
N LEU A 131 17.63 -3.05 7.61
CA LEU A 131 18.77 -3.80 8.13
C LEU A 131 19.69 -2.90 8.96
N ALA A 132 19.96 -1.67 8.50
CA ALA A 132 20.75 -0.69 9.24
C ALA A 132 20.11 -0.29 10.58
N LYS A 133 18.78 -0.33 10.68
CA LYS A 133 18.03 -0.09 11.94
C LYS A 133 17.86 -1.36 12.79
N GLY A 134 18.44 -2.49 12.40
CA GLY A 134 18.44 -3.73 13.17
C GLY A 134 17.19 -4.60 13.01
N PHE A 135 16.32 -4.33 12.00
CA PHE A 135 15.20 -5.21 11.70
C PHE A 135 15.67 -6.48 10.98
N SER A 136 14.96 -7.58 11.17
CA SER A 136 15.06 -8.74 10.30
C SER A 136 14.14 -8.54 9.09
N VAL A 137 14.64 -8.83 7.88
CA VAL A 137 13.93 -8.53 6.64
C VAL A 137 13.71 -9.79 5.81
N LYS A 138 12.44 -10.04 5.47
CA LYS A 138 12.05 -10.98 4.40
C LYS A 138 11.88 -10.19 3.11
N ALA A 139 12.88 -10.28 2.23
CA ALA A 139 12.87 -9.61 0.93
C ALA A 139 12.09 -10.44 -0.08
N GLY A 140 10.85 -10.03 -0.37
CA GLY A 140 9.98 -10.64 -1.37
C GLY A 140 10.42 -10.28 -2.78
N VAL A 141 10.85 -11.28 -3.55
CA VAL A 141 11.44 -11.12 -4.88
C VAL A 141 10.87 -12.14 -5.87
N ARG A 142 10.78 -11.74 -7.14
CA ARG A 142 10.35 -12.65 -8.22
C ARG A 142 11.46 -13.56 -8.70
N ASP A 143 12.69 -13.06 -8.64
CA ASP A 143 13.90 -13.66 -9.17
C ASP A 143 14.98 -13.66 -8.08
N LEU A 144 15.34 -14.85 -7.59
CA LEU A 144 16.31 -15.03 -6.51
C LEU A 144 17.74 -14.75 -6.97
N ASP A 145 18.10 -15.04 -8.23
CA ASP A 145 19.43 -14.78 -8.75
C ASP A 145 19.70 -13.28 -8.86
N LYS A 146 18.67 -12.56 -9.31
CA LYS A 146 18.69 -11.09 -9.30
C LYS A 146 18.77 -10.53 -7.88
N ALA A 147 18.11 -11.13 -6.91
CA ALA A 147 18.21 -10.70 -5.52
C ALA A 147 19.64 -10.88 -4.98
N ASN A 148 20.24 -12.04 -5.20
CA ASN A 148 21.62 -12.31 -4.82
C ASN A 148 22.60 -11.31 -5.44
N THR A 149 22.41 -10.98 -6.72
CA THR A 149 23.23 -9.95 -7.39
C THR A 149 22.98 -8.55 -6.83
N THR A 150 21.73 -8.20 -6.56
CA THR A 150 21.34 -6.87 -6.05
C THR A 150 21.90 -6.60 -4.66
N PHE A 151 21.98 -7.62 -3.83
CA PHE A 151 22.42 -7.56 -2.43
C PHE A 151 23.75 -8.32 -2.20
N SER A 152 24.55 -8.52 -3.23
CA SER A 152 25.81 -9.32 -3.19
C SER A 152 26.82 -8.84 -2.16
N GLN A 153 26.76 -7.58 -1.74
CA GLN A 153 27.63 -7.00 -0.70
C GLN A 153 27.04 -7.11 0.71
N SER A 154 25.81 -7.63 0.84
CA SER A 154 25.12 -7.75 2.14
C SER A 154 25.16 -9.20 2.64
N ASN A 155 26.16 -9.53 3.45
CA ASN A 155 26.21 -10.79 4.19
C ASN A 155 25.46 -10.68 5.54
N ASN A 156 24.37 -9.94 5.58
CA ASN A 156 23.62 -9.72 6.83
C ASN A 156 22.73 -10.94 7.12
N PRO A 157 22.91 -11.65 8.24
CA PRO A 157 22.10 -12.82 8.60
C PRO A 157 20.62 -12.48 8.86
N ALA A 158 20.30 -11.21 9.09
CA ALA A 158 18.94 -10.71 9.25
C ALA A 158 18.19 -10.52 7.91
N LEU A 159 18.84 -10.76 6.75
CA LEU A 159 18.23 -10.69 5.43
C LEU A 159 17.91 -12.08 4.88
N GLN A 160 16.64 -12.33 4.64
CA GLN A 160 16.14 -13.55 4.01
C GLN A 160 15.48 -13.24 2.68
N PHE A 161 15.90 -13.89 1.58
CA PHE A 161 15.19 -13.82 0.31
C PHE A 161 14.08 -14.85 0.24
N VAL A 162 12.88 -14.41 -0.15
CA VAL A 162 11.74 -15.30 -0.38
C VAL A 162 11.14 -15.05 -1.76
N LYS A 163 10.82 -16.13 -2.48
CA LYS A 163 10.17 -16.01 -3.78
C LYS A 163 8.74 -15.51 -3.58
N ALA A 164 8.41 -14.36 -4.15
CA ALA A 164 7.11 -13.73 -4.02
C ALA A 164 6.79 -12.91 -5.27
N ASP A 165 5.87 -13.38 -6.09
CA ASP A 165 5.27 -12.62 -7.18
C ASP A 165 3.85 -12.22 -6.77
N VAL A 166 3.60 -10.92 -6.70
CA VAL A 166 2.29 -10.38 -6.29
C VAL A 166 1.16 -10.77 -7.23
N THR A 167 1.48 -11.23 -8.44
CA THR A 167 0.48 -11.67 -9.44
C THR A 167 0.07 -13.14 -9.29
N GLU A 168 0.75 -13.93 -8.44
CA GLU A 168 0.50 -15.37 -8.28
C GLU A 168 -0.59 -15.73 -7.25
N GLY A 169 -1.28 -14.72 -6.70
CA GLY A 169 -2.39 -14.91 -5.75
C GLY A 169 -1.98 -14.86 -4.28
N SER A 170 -2.98 -14.67 -3.43
CA SER A 170 -2.78 -14.43 -1.99
C SER A 170 -2.26 -15.65 -1.21
N ASP A 171 -2.54 -16.89 -1.67
CA ASP A 171 -2.08 -18.10 -0.95
C ASP A 171 -0.56 -18.24 -0.96
N LYS A 172 0.06 -18.06 -2.13
CA LYS A 172 1.52 -18.11 -2.26
C LYS A 172 2.20 -16.97 -1.52
N LEU A 173 1.58 -15.79 -1.55
CA LEU A 173 2.08 -14.63 -0.81
C LEU A 173 1.96 -14.83 0.70
N ALA A 174 0.89 -15.41 1.19
CA ALA A 174 0.73 -15.75 2.60
C ALA A 174 1.83 -16.70 3.09
N ALA A 175 2.15 -17.74 2.29
CA ALA A 175 3.26 -18.64 2.60
C ALA A 175 4.62 -17.93 2.58
N ALA A 176 4.83 -16.96 1.68
CA ALA A 176 6.06 -16.18 1.62
C ALA A 176 6.20 -15.17 2.77
N ILE A 177 5.11 -14.51 3.17
CA ILE A 177 5.05 -13.57 4.29
C ILE A 177 5.29 -14.33 5.60
N GLY A 178 4.59 -15.47 5.80
CA GLY A 178 4.64 -16.24 7.03
C GLY A 178 4.00 -15.53 8.23
N ASP A 179 3.73 -16.29 9.27
CA ASP A 179 3.12 -15.83 10.52
C ASP A 179 4.09 -15.10 11.46
N ASP A 180 5.40 -15.17 11.13
CA ASP A 180 6.48 -14.50 11.84
C ASP A 180 6.79 -13.07 11.34
N SER A 181 6.04 -12.56 10.38
CA SER A 181 6.14 -11.17 9.91
C SER A 181 5.20 -10.26 10.69
N GLU A 182 5.67 -9.13 11.18
CA GLU A 182 4.85 -8.14 11.90
C GLU A 182 4.21 -7.11 10.97
N ALA A 183 4.89 -6.80 9.88
CA ALA A 183 4.42 -5.81 8.92
C ALA A 183 4.83 -6.17 7.50
N VAL A 184 4.07 -5.62 6.54
CA VAL A 184 4.37 -5.70 5.11
C VAL A 184 4.54 -4.30 4.54
N ILE A 185 5.65 -4.07 3.82
CA ILE A 185 5.87 -2.88 3.02
C ILE A 185 5.75 -3.26 1.54
N CYS A 186 4.78 -2.69 0.86
CA CYS A 186 4.55 -2.88 -0.57
C CYS A 186 5.25 -1.77 -1.36
N ALA A 187 6.42 -2.08 -1.92
CA ALA A 187 7.19 -1.22 -2.82
C ALA A 187 7.17 -1.76 -4.27
N THR A 188 6.13 -2.54 -4.62
CA THR A 188 5.92 -2.99 -5.99
C THR A 188 5.38 -1.87 -6.86
N GLY A 189 5.71 -1.93 -8.14
CA GLY A 189 5.16 -1.05 -9.14
C GLY A 189 5.41 -1.65 -10.51
N PHE A 190 4.50 -1.39 -11.43
CA PHE A 190 4.67 -1.84 -12.80
C PHE A 190 5.88 -1.17 -13.43
N ARG A 191 6.50 -1.86 -14.40
CA ARG A 191 7.53 -1.27 -15.28
C ARG A 191 6.94 -1.10 -16.67
N PRO A 192 7.15 0.05 -17.34
CA PRO A 192 6.70 0.24 -18.70
C PRO A 192 7.14 -0.91 -19.60
N GLY A 193 6.19 -1.42 -20.40
CA GLY A 193 6.39 -2.53 -21.31
C GLY A 193 5.20 -2.64 -22.27
N TRP A 194 5.17 -3.70 -23.07
CA TRP A 194 4.11 -3.94 -24.05
C TRP A 194 2.78 -4.43 -23.44
N ASP A 195 2.77 -4.88 -22.17
CA ASP A 195 1.56 -5.32 -21.47
C ASP A 195 0.82 -4.13 -20.86
N LEU A 196 -0.18 -3.61 -21.54
CA LEU A 196 -1.04 -2.51 -21.07
C LEU A 196 -1.84 -2.86 -19.81
N PHE A 197 -1.99 -4.15 -19.49
CA PHE A 197 -2.64 -4.61 -18.25
C PHE A 197 -1.66 -4.79 -17.08
N ALA A 198 -0.37 -4.60 -17.30
CA ALA A 198 0.64 -4.74 -16.25
C ALA A 198 0.36 -3.86 -15.01
N PRO A 199 -0.10 -2.58 -15.14
CA PRO A 199 -0.48 -1.77 -13.98
C PRO A 199 -1.60 -2.42 -13.16
N TRP A 200 -2.61 -2.96 -13.83
CA TRP A 200 -3.73 -3.63 -13.16
C TRP A 200 -3.29 -4.92 -12.47
N LYS A 201 -2.43 -5.72 -13.12
CA LYS A 201 -1.91 -6.96 -12.55
C LYS A 201 -1.03 -6.71 -11.32
N VAL A 202 -0.15 -5.70 -11.38
CA VAL A 202 0.87 -5.44 -10.36
C VAL A 202 0.38 -4.43 -9.32
N ASP A 203 -0.05 -3.24 -9.76
CA ASP A 203 -0.38 -2.13 -8.86
C ASP A 203 -1.75 -2.29 -8.20
N ASN A 204 -2.74 -2.91 -8.90
CA ASN A 204 -4.05 -3.18 -8.33
C ASN A 204 -4.12 -4.60 -7.73
N PHE A 205 -4.28 -5.62 -8.57
CA PHE A 205 -4.52 -7.00 -8.09
C PHE A 205 -3.37 -7.53 -7.23
N GLY A 206 -2.12 -7.18 -7.57
CA GLY A 206 -0.96 -7.55 -6.78
C GLY A 206 -1.01 -6.98 -5.35
N THR A 207 -1.41 -5.72 -5.22
CA THR A 207 -1.60 -5.08 -3.90
C THR A 207 -2.77 -5.71 -3.14
N VAL A 208 -3.89 -5.99 -3.81
CA VAL A 208 -5.03 -6.71 -3.21
C VAL A 208 -4.60 -8.09 -2.71
N ASN A 209 -3.85 -8.84 -3.51
CA ASN A 209 -3.33 -10.16 -3.12
C ASN A 209 -2.44 -10.09 -1.87
N LEU A 210 -1.59 -9.04 -1.77
CA LEU A 210 -0.75 -8.82 -0.57
C LEU A 210 -1.60 -8.53 0.67
N VAL A 211 -2.63 -7.70 0.55
CA VAL A 211 -3.54 -7.40 1.68
C VAL A 211 -4.27 -8.65 2.13
N GLU A 212 -4.79 -9.46 1.19
CA GLU A 212 -5.46 -10.72 1.53
C GLU A 212 -4.49 -11.75 2.12
N ALA A 213 -3.24 -11.76 1.67
CA ALA A 213 -2.19 -12.58 2.26
C ALA A 213 -1.91 -12.18 3.72
N CYS A 214 -1.78 -10.87 4.00
CA CYS A 214 -1.60 -10.35 5.35
C CYS A 214 -2.75 -10.79 6.27
N ARG A 215 -4.00 -10.71 5.81
CA ARG A 215 -5.17 -11.12 6.59
C ARG A 215 -5.13 -12.61 6.94
N ARG A 216 -4.65 -13.47 6.04
CA ARG A 216 -4.54 -14.93 6.26
C ARG A 216 -3.50 -15.31 7.31
N VAL A 217 -2.41 -14.53 7.41
CA VAL A 217 -1.32 -14.78 8.38
C VAL A 217 -1.34 -13.82 9.56
N ASN A 218 -2.47 -13.11 9.76
CA ASN A 218 -2.69 -12.17 10.88
C ASN A 218 -1.67 -11.02 10.96
N VAL A 219 -1.05 -10.63 9.86
CA VAL A 219 -0.22 -9.43 9.78
C VAL A 219 -1.13 -8.21 9.67
N ASN A 220 -1.14 -7.37 10.68
CA ASN A 220 -2.07 -6.24 10.77
C ASN A 220 -1.43 -4.88 10.46
N ARG A 221 -0.18 -4.81 9.97
CA ARG A 221 0.47 -3.55 9.60
C ARG A 221 0.88 -3.57 8.14
N PHE A 222 0.39 -2.62 7.34
CA PHE A 222 0.61 -2.57 5.89
C PHE A 222 1.01 -1.17 5.44
N ILE A 223 2.18 -1.03 4.81
CA ILE A 223 2.65 0.23 4.23
C ILE A 223 2.63 0.11 2.71
N LEU A 224 1.93 1.00 2.03
CA LEU A 224 1.91 1.07 0.57
C LEU A 224 2.71 2.27 0.06
N ILE A 225 3.61 2.04 -0.89
CA ILE A 225 4.20 3.11 -1.69
C ILE A 225 3.36 3.31 -2.95
N SER A 226 2.57 4.37 -2.95
CA SER A 226 1.67 4.77 -4.03
C SER A 226 2.25 5.92 -4.88
N SER A 227 1.49 6.95 -5.21
CA SER A 227 1.93 8.12 -5.97
C SER A 227 1.02 9.32 -5.68
N ILE A 228 1.53 10.55 -5.72
CA ILE A 228 0.66 11.72 -5.90
C ILE A 228 -0.13 11.57 -7.21
N LEU A 229 -1.16 12.38 -7.37
CA LEU A 229 -2.04 12.40 -8.56
C LEU A 229 -2.84 11.11 -8.81
N VAL A 230 -2.83 10.09 -7.93
CA VAL A 230 -3.68 8.90 -8.14
C VAL A 230 -5.16 9.28 -8.29
N ASN A 231 -5.61 10.33 -7.59
CA ASN A 231 -6.95 10.88 -7.68
C ASN A 231 -7.02 12.16 -8.53
N GLY A 232 -6.07 12.33 -9.48
CA GLY A 232 -5.91 13.55 -10.28
C GLY A 232 -7.17 13.99 -11.01
N ALA A 233 -8.03 13.06 -11.40
CA ALA A 233 -9.33 13.38 -12.00
C ALA A 233 -10.22 14.17 -11.04
N ALA A 234 -10.37 13.76 -9.79
CA ALA A 234 -11.15 14.44 -8.78
C ALA A 234 -10.50 15.76 -8.32
N MET A 235 -9.16 15.82 -8.39
CA MET A 235 -8.38 17.05 -8.12
C MET A 235 -8.44 18.10 -9.25
N GLY A 236 -9.17 17.85 -10.34
CA GLY A 236 -9.20 18.73 -11.52
C GLY A 236 -7.92 18.70 -12.37
N GLN A 237 -7.06 17.69 -12.17
CA GLN A 237 -5.75 17.54 -12.82
C GLN A 237 -5.79 16.69 -14.10
N LEU A 238 -6.95 16.56 -14.76
CA LEU A 238 -7.10 15.75 -15.98
C LEU A 238 -6.16 16.18 -17.12
N PHE A 239 -5.81 17.46 -17.20
CA PHE A 239 -4.89 18.01 -18.21
C PHE A 239 -3.46 18.15 -17.70
N ASN A 240 -3.15 17.70 -16.50
CA ASN A 240 -1.80 17.69 -15.98
C ASN A 240 -0.94 16.74 -16.81
N PRO A 241 0.20 17.18 -17.39
CA PRO A 241 1.03 16.33 -18.25
C PRO A 241 1.52 15.05 -17.54
N ALA A 242 1.86 15.12 -16.24
CA ALA A 242 2.27 13.97 -15.46
C ALA A 242 1.11 12.97 -15.26
N TYR A 243 -0.11 13.47 -15.01
CA TYR A 243 -1.30 12.63 -14.90
C TYR A 243 -1.59 11.89 -16.21
N ILE A 244 -1.54 12.60 -17.34
CA ILE A 244 -1.73 12.03 -18.68
C ILE A 244 -0.65 10.98 -18.96
N PHE A 245 0.63 11.34 -18.79
CA PHE A 245 1.76 10.45 -19.06
C PHE A 245 1.69 9.15 -18.26
N LEU A 246 1.41 9.22 -16.96
CA LEU A 246 1.33 8.04 -16.09
C LEU A 246 0.10 7.16 -16.37
N ASN A 247 -0.95 7.69 -16.98
CA ASN A 247 -2.13 6.91 -17.34
C ASN A 247 -2.16 6.39 -18.78
N VAL A 248 -1.37 6.94 -19.69
CA VAL A 248 -1.28 6.48 -21.10
C VAL A 248 -0.89 4.99 -21.19
N PHE A 249 -0.05 4.51 -20.27
CA PHE A 249 0.42 3.13 -20.24
C PHE A 249 -0.43 2.24 -19.31
N GLY A 250 -1.72 2.13 -19.58
CA GLY A 250 -2.61 1.19 -18.89
C GLY A 250 -3.28 1.72 -17.63
N LEU A 251 -3.50 3.03 -17.52
CA LEU A 251 -4.22 3.67 -16.41
C LEU A 251 -3.55 3.41 -15.05
N THR A 252 -2.24 3.58 -14.96
CA THR A 252 -1.43 3.25 -13.78
C THR A 252 -1.92 3.94 -12.50
N LEU A 253 -2.23 5.24 -12.58
CA LEU A 253 -2.71 5.98 -11.41
C LEU A 253 -4.11 5.51 -10.98
N VAL A 254 -4.96 5.17 -11.94
CA VAL A 254 -6.29 4.60 -11.66
C VAL A 254 -6.18 3.23 -11.00
N ALA A 255 -5.27 2.37 -11.47
CA ALA A 255 -5.01 1.06 -10.87
C ALA A 255 -4.53 1.19 -9.42
N LYS A 256 -3.62 2.13 -9.13
CA LYS A 256 -3.16 2.45 -7.77
C LYS A 256 -4.31 2.97 -6.89
N LEU A 257 -5.13 3.90 -7.39
CA LEU A 257 -6.26 4.42 -6.64
C LEU A 257 -7.25 3.31 -6.23
N GLN A 258 -7.52 2.37 -7.12
CA GLN A 258 -8.37 1.21 -6.83
C GLN A 258 -7.77 0.33 -5.71
N ALA A 259 -6.45 0.09 -5.74
CA ALA A 259 -5.74 -0.63 -4.69
C ALA A 259 -5.84 0.10 -3.33
N GLU A 260 -5.64 1.41 -3.31
CA GLU A 260 -5.79 2.22 -2.10
C GLU A 260 -7.22 2.13 -1.52
N GLN A 261 -8.24 2.21 -2.37
CA GLN A 261 -9.63 2.07 -1.95
C GLN A 261 -9.91 0.69 -1.34
N TYR A 262 -9.27 -0.36 -1.88
CA TYR A 262 -9.36 -1.70 -1.31
C TYR A 262 -8.72 -1.77 0.07
N ILE A 263 -7.49 -1.25 0.23
CA ILE A 263 -6.77 -1.21 1.50
C ILE A 263 -7.61 -0.51 2.57
N ARG A 264 -8.18 0.65 2.26
CA ARG A 264 -9.01 1.42 3.21
C ARG A 264 -10.23 0.65 3.72
N LYS A 265 -10.78 -0.25 2.90
CA LYS A 265 -11.95 -1.08 3.23
C LYS A 265 -11.59 -2.42 3.87
N SER A 266 -10.32 -2.80 3.87
CA SER A 266 -9.87 -4.13 4.31
C SER A 266 -9.86 -4.32 5.82
N GLY A 267 -9.85 -3.22 6.60
CA GLY A 267 -9.71 -3.23 8.06
C GLY A 267 -8.27 -3.36 8.56
N ILE A 268 -7.28 -3.58 7.67
CA ILE A 268 -5.86 -3.64 8.05
C ILE A 268 -5.37 -2.26 8.50
N ASN A 269 -4.48 -2.18 9.48
CA ASN A 269 -3.83 -0.92 9.86
C ASN A 269 -2.84 -0.52 8.76
N TYR A 270 -3.18 0.50 8.00
CA TYR A 270 -2.39 0.93 6.84
C TYR A 270 -1.75 2.31 7.02
N THR A 271 -0.66 2.51 6.28
CA THR A 271 -0.20 3.84 5.85
C THR A 271 0.00 3.81 4.34
N ILE A 272 -0.66 4.70 3.63
CA ILE A 272 -0.48 4.88 2.20
C ILE A 272 0.37 6.13 1.99
N ILE A 273 1.56 5.93 1.43
CA ILE A 273 2.52 6.99 1.15
C ILE A 273 2.44 7.28 -0.36
N ARG A 274 2.10 8.51 -0.72
CA ARG A 274 2.03 9.01 -2.09
C ARG A 274 3.20 9.95 -2.35
N PRO A 275 4.34 9.46 -2.83
CA PRO A 275 5.47 10.31 -3.17
C PRO A 275 5.24 11.09 -4.46
N GLY A 276 5.86 12.27 -4.55
CA GLY A 276 6.08 12.99 -5.80
C GLY A 276 7.03 12.25 -6.75
N GLY A 277 7.53 12.93 -7.78
CA GLY A 277 8.47 12.36 -8.74
C GLY A 277 9.71 11.77 -8.06
N LEU A 278 9.94 10.47 -8.24
CA LEU A 278 11.02 9.74 -7.58
C LEU A 278 12.38 10.00 -8.20
N ARG A 279 13.36 10.42 -7.40
CA ARG A 279 14.75 10.64 -7.81
C ARG A 279 15.68 9.60 -7.20
N ASN A 280 16.82 9.36 -7.89
CA ASN A 280 17.89 8.47 -7.38
C ASN A 280 19.02 9.24 -6.67
N GLU A 281 19.08 10.54 -6.87
CA GLU A 281 20.05 11.42 -6.26
C GLU A 281 19.86 11.45 -4.74
N PRO A 282 20.93 11.73 -3.98
CA PRO A 282 20.83 11.90 -2.54
C PRO A 282 19.75 12.92 -2.13
N PRO A 283 19.24 12.85 -0.91
CA PRO A 283 18.26 13.80 -0.41
C PRO A 283 18.71 15.25 -0.58
N SER A 284 17.84 16.07 -1.16
CA SER A 284 18.05 17.51 -1.28
C SER A 284 16.89 18.23 -0.60
N GLY A 285 17.12 18.78 0.60
CA GLY A 285 16.07 19.39 1.42
C GLY A 285 15.35 18.42 2.34
N ASN A 286 14.36 18.93 3.05
CA ASN A 286 13.59 18.20 4.05
C ASN A 286 12.26 17.69 3.48
N VAL A 287 11.73 16.64 4.09
CA VAL A 287 10.43 16.07 3.73
C VAL A 287 9.31 17.03 4.12
N VAL A 288 8.46 17.33 3.16
CA VAL A 288 7.16 17.97 3.36
C VAL A 288 6.11 16.89 3.22
N MET A 289 5.19 16.84 4.18
CA MET A 289 4.12 15.85 4.25
C MET A 289 2.77 16.56 4.30
N GLU A 290 1.91 16.25 3.34
CA GLU A 290 0.61 16.87 3.16
C GLU A 290 -0.53 15.83 3.19
N PRO A 291 -1.77 16.26 3.46
CA PRO A 291 -2.94 15.41 3.32
C PRO A 291 -3.11 14.90 1.88
N GLU A 292 -3.90 13.83 1.73
CA GLU A 292 -4.27 13.31 0.42
C GLU A 292 -4.93 14.35 -0.49
N ASP A 293 -4.69 14.22 -1.80
CA ASP A 293 -5.27 15.04 -2.86
C ASP A 293 -4.90 16.54 -2.75
N THR A 294 -3.72 16.82 -2.23
CA THR A 294 -3.19 18.18 -2.03
C THR A 294 -2.07 18.51 -3.02
N LEU A 295 -1.14 17.57 -3.21
CA LEU A 295 0.03 17.78 -4.06
C LEU A 295 -0.19 17.29 -5.48
N TYR A 296 0.16 18.12 -6.46
CA TYR A 296 0.10 17.77 -7.88
C TYR A 296 1.44 17.90 -8.61
N GLN A 297 2.49 18.32 -7.89
CA GLN A 297 3.86 18.44 -8.38
C GLN A 297 4.88 18.29 -7.26
N GLY A 298 6.15 18.19 -7.59
CA GLY A 298 7.26 18.05 -6.66
C GLY A 298 7.98 16.72 -6.84
N THR A 299 9.14 16.62 -6.23
CA THR A 299 10.02 15.44 -6.31
C THR A 299 10.53 15.08 -4.93
N ILE A 300 10.98 13.82 -4.78
CA ILE A 300 11.56 13.31 -3.54
C ILE A 300 12.59 12.22 -3.86
N SER A 301 13.65 12.11 -3.05
CA SER A 301 14.58 11.00 -3.21
C SER A 301 13.97 9.68 -2.75
N ARG A 302 14.39 8.58 -3.40
CA ARG A 302 13.96 7.23 -2.95
C ARG A 302 14.46 6.88 -1.57
N ASP A 303 15.56 7.48 -1.13
CA ASP A 303 16.09 7.30 0.22
C ASP A 303 15.15 7.91 1.27
N GLN A 304 14.62 9.12 1.01
CA GLN A 304 13.62 9.75 1.87
C GLN A 304 12.29 8.98 1.88
N VAL A 305 11.85 8.46 0.72
CA VAL A 305 10.65 7.61 0.67
C VAL A 305 10.83 6.35 1.51
N ALA A 306 12.01 5.71 1.44
CA ALA A 306 12.32 4.56 2.28
C ALA A 306 12.31 4.92 3.77
N GLU A 307 12.90 6.03 4.13
CA GLU A 307 12.93 6.54 5.50
C GLU A 307 11.51 6.78 6.05
N VAL A 308 10.64 7.49 5.29
CA VAL A 308 9.23 7.71 5.66
C VAL A 308 8.50 6.38 5.86
N ALA A 309 8.73 5.40 4.98
CA ALA A 309 8.07 4.09 5.07
C ALA A 309 8.47 3.32 6.34
N ILE A 310 9.73 3.42 6.73
CA ILE A 310 10.26 2.74 7.92
C ILE A 310 9.79 3.44 9.20
N GLU A 311 9.85 4.76 9.24
CA GLU A 311 9.35 5.53 10.38
C GLU A 311 7.84 5.32 10.60
N ALA A 312 7.07 5.15 9.52
CA ALA A 312 5.66 4.83 9.62
C ALA A 312 5.39 3.50 10.35
N LEU A 313 6.32 2.54 10.38
CA LEU A 313 6.13 1.25 11.06
C LEU A 313 5.91 1.43 12.57
N ALA A 314 6.70 2.30 13.18
CA ALA A 314 6.72 2.52 14.63
C ALA A 314 5.91 3.75 15.08
N CYS A 315 5.44 4.58 14.16
CA CYS A 315 4.72 5.82 14.44
C CYS A 315 3.21 5.57 14.57
N PRO A 316 2.60 5.69 15.76
CA PRO A 316 1.15 5.52 15.92
C PRO A 316 0.33 6.52 15.08
N GLU A 317 0.84 7.75 14.92
CA GLU A 317 0.23 8.83 14.15
C GLU A 317 0.16 8.52 12.64
N ALA A 318 0.92 7.52 12.17
CA ALA A 318 0.88 7.05 10.80
C ALA A 318 -0.23 6.02 10.53
N SER A 319 -0.92 5.54 11.57
CA SER A 319 -1.97 4.52 11.45
C SER A 319 -3.20 5.07 10.73
N TYR A 320 -3.72 4.27 9.76
CA TYR A 320 -4.88 4.59 8.93
C TYR A 320 -4.77 5.91 8.18
N LYS A 321 -3.53 6.27 7.76
CA LYS A 321 -3.27 7.53 7.06
C LYS A 321 -2.90 7.34 5.60
N VAL A 322 -3.30 8.34 4.81
CA VAL A 322 -2.80 8.60 3.48
C VAL A 322 -2.04 9.92 3.52
N VAL A 323 -0.79 9.91 3.11
CA VAL A 323 0.07 11.09 3.15
C VAL A 323 0.74 11.29 1.79
N GLU A 324 0.80 12.53 1.34
CA GLU A 324 1.54 12.94 0.15
C GLU A 324 2.86 13.55 0.55
N ILE A 325 3.96 13.12 -0.08
CA ILE A 325 5.30 13.54 0.31
C ILE A 325 6.14 14.05 -0.86
N ILE A 326 6.79 15.16 -0.64
CA ILE A 326 7.82 15.75 -1.52
C ILE A 326 9.01 16.20 -0.68
N SER A 327 10.10 16.59 -1.34
CA SER A 327 11.26 17.22 -0.69
C SER A 327 11.37 18.67 -1.12
N GLN A 328 11.59 19.57 -0.16
CA GLN A 328 11.81 21.00 -0.42
C GLN A 328 13.08 21.48 0.31
N PRO A 329 13.99 22.22 -0.36
CA PRO A 329 15.23 22.70 0.24
C PRO A 329 14.99 23.60 1.45
N ASP A 330 14.01 24.47 1.37
CA ASP A 330 13.72 25.49 2.39
C ASP A 330 12.71 25.05 3.47
N ALA A 331 12.23 23.81 3.39
CA ALA A 331 11.32 23.28 4.41
C ALA A 331 12.06 23.08 5.75
N PRO A 332 11.42 23.39 6.89
CA PRO A 332 12.01 23.11 8.19
C PRO A 332 12.17 21.60 8.43
N LYS A 333 13.25 21.20 9.06
CA LYS A 333 13.41 19.82 9.52
C LYS A 333 12.44 19.56 10.68
N ARG A 334 11.58 18.53 10.54
CA ARG A 334 10.60 18.12 11.54
C ARG A 334 10.77 16.64 11.86
N SER A 335 10.33 16.22 13.05
CA SER A 335 10.24 14.79 13.38
C SER A 335 9.16 14.11 12.52
N TYR A 336 9.32 12.82 12.23
CA TYR A 336 8.28 12.07 11.49
C TYR A 336 6.98 11.97 12.29
N GLN A 337 7.05 11.92 13.60
CA GLN A 337 5.88 11.98 14.48
C GLN A 337 5.10 13.28 14.28
N ASP A 338 5.77 14.43 14.26
CA ASP A 338 5.14 15.73 13.99
C ASP A 338 4.58 15.80 12.57
N LEU A 339 5.30 15.25 11.57
CA LEU A 339 4.84 15.23 10.19
C LEU A 339 3.55 14.41 10.07
N PHE A 340 3.54 13.16 10.54
CA PHE A 340 2.34 12.33 10.52
C PHE A 340 1.23 12.92 11.40
N GLY A 341 1.54 13.47 12.58
CA GLY A 341 0.59 14.09 13.49
C GLY A 341 -0.11 15.32 12.91
N SER A 342 0.59 16.09 12.07
CA SER A 342 0.02 17.29 11.43
C SER A 342 -0.97 16.98 10.30
N VAL A 343 -0.89 15.79 9.69
CA VAL A 343 -1.78 15.40 8.60
C VAL A 343 -3.14 14.96 9.14
N ARG A 344 -4.19 15.71 8.82
CA ARG A 344 -5.58 15.33 9.10
C ARG A 344 -6.13 14.52 7.93
N GLN A 345 -6.75 13.38 8.23
CA GLN A 345 -7.46 12.61 7.21
C GLN A 345 -8.80 13.30 6.88
N ARG A 346 -9.20 13.22 5.62
CA ARG A 346 -10.50 13.71 5.12
C ARG A 346 -11.59 12.65 5.26
#